data_c9b43f1d673a5b212463722319cc40e5
#
_entry.id   c9b43f1d673a5b212463722319cc40e5
#
_cell.length_a   1.000
_cell.length_b   1.000
_cell.length_c   1.000
_cell.angle_alpha   90.00
_cell.angle_beta   90.00
_cell.angle_gamma   90.00
#
_symmetry.space_group_name_H-M   'P 1'
#
loop_
_entity.id
_entity.type
_entity.pdbx_description
1 polymer ?
#
loop_
_entity_poly.entity_id
_entity_poly.type
_entity_poly.pdbx_seq_one_letter_code
_entity_poly.pdbx_strand_id
1 'polypeptide(L)'
;MPAGDAGHKISRCGILMGVSCLLLLQMTSVEKSWSKTPVDYYKLYAHSLVIDFKEFQCLEKLWTKESNWNPASHNKSGGAFGIPQMKNKKLKNMDAFTQIQWGLRYVKDRDQTPCNAWAYWLKHKHY
;
A
#
# COMPACT_ATOMS: atom_id res chain seq x y z
N MET A 1 -20.89 -61.26 -28.19
CA MET A 1 -19.94 -60.15 -28.45
C MET A 1 -20.42 -58.92 -27.72
N PRO A 2 -19.89 -58.57 -26.59
CA PRO A 2 -20.41 -57.48 -25.78
C PRO A 2 -19.75 -56.14 -26.16
N ALA A 3 -19.82 -55.74 -27.38
CA ALA A 3 -19.24 -54.46 -27.82
C ALA A 3 -20.09 -53.23 -27.46
N GLY A 4 -21.28 -53.43 -26.87
CA GLY A 4 -22.20 -52.33 -26.57
C GLY A 4 -22.02 -51.71 -25.17
N ASP A 5 -21.43 -52.42 -24.23
CA ASP A 5 -21.38 -52.00 -22.85
C ASP A 5 -20.25 -50.99 -22.52
N ALA A 6 -19.18 -50.99 -23.29
CA ALA A 6 -18.07 -50.09 -23.07
C ALA A 6 -18.41 -48.60 -23.36
N GLY A 7 -19.32 -48.36 -24.31
CA GLY A 7 -19.75 -46.99 -24.65
C GLY A 7 -20.62 -46.33 -23.57
N HIS A 8 -21.37 -47.14 -22.85
CA HIS A 8 -22.27 -46.63 -21.81
C HIS A 8 -21.53 -46.21 -20.53
N LYS A 9 -20.43 -46.88 -20.21
CA LYS A 9 -19.56 -46.48 -19.07
C LYS A 9 -18.78 -45.21 -19.35
N ILE A 10 -18.35 -44.96 -20.58
CA ILE A 10 -17.65 -43.77 -20.97
C ILE A 10 -18.56 -42.53 -20.89
N SER A 11 -19.85 -42.71 -21.25
CA SER A 11 -20.86 -41.65 -21.17
C SER A 11 -21.14 -41.21 -19.72
N ARG A 12 -21.15 -42.13 -18.77
CA ARG A 12 -21.31 -41.80 -17.37
C ARG A 12 -20.09 -41.10 -16.76
N CYS A 13 -18.90 -41.49 -17.15
CA CYS A 13 -17.66 -40.77 -16.77
C CYS A 13 -17.63 -39.34 -17.31
N GLY A 14 -18.12 -39.11 -18.53
CA GLY A 14 -18.19 -37.78 -19.13
C GLY A 14 -19.11 -36.81 -18.37
N ILE A 15 -20.24 -37.31 -17.87
CA ILE A 15 -21.18 -36.49 -17.09
C ILE A 15 -20.59 -36.15 -15.70
N LEU A 16 -19.91 -37.06 -15.04
CA LEU A 16 -19.25 -36.82 -13.78
C LEU A 16 -18.05 -35.87 -13.93
N MET A 17 -17.31 -35.97 -15.03
CA MET A 17 -16.25 -35.03 -15.36
C MET A 17 -16.78 -33.62 -15.65
N GLY A 18 -17.93 -33.50 -16.28
CA GLY A 18 -18.57 -32.21 -16.55
C GLY A 18 -18.98 -31.47 -15.28
N VAL A 19 -19.53 -32.16 -14.30
CA VAL A 19 -19.90 -31.57 -13.00
C VAL A 19 -18.67 -31.18 -12.19
N SER A 20 -17.62 -32.00 -12.24
CA SER A 20 -16.35 -31.68 -11.58
C SER A 20 -15.63 -30.48 -12.20
N CYS A 21 -15.64 -30.36 -13.53
CA CYS A 21 -15.12 -29.19 -14.25
C CYS A 21 -15.88 -27.90 -13.93
N LEU A 22 -17.20 -27.96 -13.81
CA LEU A 22 -18.03 -26.81 -13.44
C LEU A 22 -17.74 -26.33 -12.02
N LEU A 23 -17.52 -27.23 -11.08
CA LEU A 23 -17.14 -26.88 -9.70
C LEU A 23 -15.73 -26.29 -9.61
N LEU A 24 -14.77 -26.76 -10.42
CA LEU A 24 -13.43 -26.21 -10.50
C LEU A 24 -13.40 -24.81 -11.14
N LEU A 25 -14.23 -24.56 -12.16
CA LEU A 25 -14.36 -23.25 -12.80
C LEU A 25 -14.97 -22.20 -11.85
N GLN A 26 -15.81 -22.60 -10.90
CA GLN A 26 -16.36 -21.67 -9.91
C GLN A 26 -15.34 -21.27 -8.84
N MET A 27 -14.30 -22.06 -8.60
CA MET A 27 -13.23 -21.71 -7.65
C MET A 27 -12.17 -20.77 -8.21
N THR A 28 -12.07 -20.60 -9.52
CA THR A 28 -11.08 -19.72 -10.16
C THR A 28 -11.48 -18.24 -10.23
N SER A 29 -12.72 -17.90 -9.86
CA SER A 29 -13.21 -16.51 -9.93
C SER A 29 -12.90 -15.65 -8.70
N VAL A 30 -12.11 -16.14 -7.74
CA VAL A 30 -11.79 -15.42 -6.49
C VAL A 30 -10.37 -14.85 -6.46
N GLU A 31 -9.63 -14.90 -7.56
CA GLU A 31 -8.35 -14.21 -7.63
C GLU A 31 -8.55 -12.71 -7.88
N LYS A 32 -8.94 -12.02 -6.80
CA LYS A 32 -8.84 -10.57 -6.75
C LYS A 32 -7.36 -10.22 -6.74
N SER A 33 -6.81 -9.88 -7.88
CA SER A 33 -5.43 -9.41 -8.00
C SER A 33 -5.27 -8.13 -7.16
N TRP A 34 -4.60 -8.24 -6.02
CA TRP A 34 -4.23 -7.12 -5.17
C TRP A 34 -3.00 -6.45 -5.78
N SER A 35 -3.22 -5.58 -6.77
CA SER A 35 -2.16 -4.75 -7.30
C SER A 35 -1.81 -3.65 -6.29
N LYS A 36 -0.56 -3.65 -5.80
CA LYS A 36 -0.05 -2.59 -4.92
C LYS A 36 0.09 -1.29 -5.69
N THR A 37 -0.37 -0.21 -5.09
CA THR A 37 -0.19 1.14 -5.62
C THR A 37 1.22 1.67 -5.31
N PRO A 38 1.70 2.71 -6.00
CA PRO A 38 2.97 3.37 -5.62
C PRO A 38 3.00 3.80 -4.15
N VAL A 39 1.88 4.27 -3.61
CA VAL A 39 1.74 4.68 -2.20
C VAL A 39 1.97 3.51 -1.24
N ASP A 40 1.54 2.30 -1.59
CA ASP A 40 1.78 1.10 -0.76
C ASP A 40 3.27 0.80 -0.65
N TYR A 41 4.03 0.98 -1.74
CA TYR A 41 5.49 0.83 -1.71
C TYR A 41 6.17 1.91 -0.87
N TYR A 42 5.70 3.16 -0.92
CA TYR A 42 6.22 4.24 -0.07
C TYR A 42 5.99 3.96 1.41
N LYS A 43 4.79 3.51 1.77
CA LYS A 43 4.45 3.12 3.15
C LYS A 43 5.29 1.93 3.62
N LEU A 44 5.43 0.90 2.79
CA LEU A 44 6.25 -0.26 3.10
C LEU A 44 7.71 0.12 3.33
N TYR A 45 8.26 0.98 2.49
CA TYR A 45 9.62 1.49 2.65
C TYR A 45 9.78 2.29 3.94
N ALA A 46 8.87 3.20 4.23
CA ALA A 46 8.90 3.97 5.49
C ALA A 46 8.82 3.04 6.71
N HIS A 47 7.98 2.00 6.67
CA HIS A 47 7.88 1.01 7.74
C HIS A 47 9.17 0.20 7.92
N SER A 48 9.90 -0.08 6.85
CA SER A 48 11.20 -0.75 6.96
C SER A 48 12.27 0.10 7.67
N LEU A 49 12.11 1.42 7.66
CA LEU A 49 13.00 2.37 8.34
C LEU A 49 12.52 2.70 9.77
N VAL A 50 11.20 2.68 9.99
CA VAL A 50 10.58 2.87 11.30
C VAL A 50 10.09 1.51 11.80
N ILE A 51 10.97 0.79 12.48
CA ILE A 51 10.75 -0.61 12.90
C ILE A 51 9.60 -0.74 13.89
N ASP A 52 9.45 0.23 14.80
CA ASP A 52 8.35 0.24 15.76
C ASP A 52 7.02 0.50 15.04
N PHE A 53 6.11 -0.45 15.15
CA PHE A 53 4.82 -0.39 14.45
C PHE A 53 3.94 0.76 14.93
N LYS A 54 3.95 1.08 16.21
CA LYS A 54 3.18 2.20 16.78
C LYS A 54 3.69 3.54 16.24
N GLU A 55 5.00 3.71 16.18
CA GLU A 55 5.62 4.91 15.61
C GLU A 55 5.34 5.02 14.10
N PHE A 56 5.38 3.89 13.38
CA PHE A 56 4.98 3.88 11.97
C PHE A 56 3.51 4.27 11.78
N GLN A 57 2.58 3.79 12.61
CA GLN A 57 1.17 4.20 12.53
C GLN A 57 0.98 5.71 12.74
N CYS A 58 1.76 6.32 13.63
CA CYS A 58 1.75 7.77 13.82
C CYS A 58 2.26 8.49 12.58
N LEU A 59 3.35 8.01 11.98
CA LEU A 59 3.90 8.55 10.75
C LEU A 59 2.91 8.46 9.59
N GLU A 60 2.25 7.31 9.47
CA GLU A 60 1.25 7.06 8.43
C GLU A 60 0.11 8.08 8.51
N LYS A 61 -0.42 8.30 9.71
CA LYS A 61 -1.46 9.30 9.96
C LYS A 61 -0.99 10.71 9.63
N LEU A 62 0.22 11.08 10.07
CA LEU A 62 0.82 12.38 9.83
C LEU A 62 0.94 12.66 8.34
N TRP A 63 1.65 11.82 7.59
CA TRP A 63 1.89 12.06 6.16
C TRP A 63 0.67 11.83 5.27
N THR A 64 -0.34 11.11 5.74
CA THR A 64 -1.65 11.08 5.10
C THR A 64 -2.32 12.45 5.18
N LYS A 65 -2.24 13.13 6.33
CA LYS A 65 -2.77 14.50 6.50
C LYS A 65 -1.97 15.55 5.76
N GLU A 66 -0.66 15.40 5.67
CA GLU A 66 0.23 16.37 5.01
C GLU A 66 0.11 16.34 3.48
N SER A 67 0.16 15.17 2.88
CA SER A 67 0.26 15.04 1.42
C SER A 67 -0.52 13.88 0.83
N ASN A 68 -1.18 13.07 1.66
CA ASN A 68 -1.69 11.76 1.26
C ASN A 68 -0.61 10.88 0.60
N TRP A 69 0.63 10.96 1.11
CA TRP A 69 1.80 10.26 0.58
C TRP A 69 2.14 10.59 -0.87
N ASN A 70 1.73 11.76 -1.36
CA ASN A 70 2.00 12.20 -2.73
C ASN A 70 3.34 12.94 -2.82
N PRO A 71 4.35 12.39 -3.53
CA PRO A 71 5.65 13.02 -3.66
C PRO A 71 5.60 14.31 -4.49
N ALA A 72 4.57 14.51 -5.31
CA ALA A 72 4.37 15.72 -6.10
C ALA A 72 3.57 16.82 -5.37
N SER A 73 3.17 16.57 -4.12
CA SER A 73 2.37 17.52 -3.34
C SER A 73 3.13 18.82 -3.10
N HIS A 74 2.44 19.93 -3.34
CA HIS A 74 2.98 21.28 -3.11
C HIS A 74 1.92 22.17 -2.49
N ASN A 75 2.15 22.61 -1.28
CA ASN A 75 1.35 23.65 -0.63
C ASN A 75 1.86 25.03 -1.07
N LYS A 76 1.16 25.65 -2.02
CA LYS A 76 1.55 26.95 -2.59
C LYS A 76 1.58 28.08 -1.57
N SER A 77 0.63 28.10 -0.63
CA SER A 77 0.54 29.14 0.41
C SER A 77 1.58 28.97 1.50
N GLY A 78 1.91 27.72 1.87
CA GLY A 78 2.88 27.41 2.92
C GLY A 78 4.31 27.19 2.43
N GLY A 79 4.50 26.99 1.13
CA GLY A 79 5.81 26.69 0.54
C GLY A 79 6.37 25.33 0.93
N ALA A 80 5.50 24.36 1.25
CA ALA A 80 5.87 23.01 1.64
C ALA A 80 5.77 22.04 0.46
N PHE A 81 6.65 21.03 0.43
CA PHE A 81 6.82 20.12 -0.70
C PHE A 81 6.89 18.66 -0.27
N GLY A 82 6.39 17.79 -1.14
CA GLY A 82 6.58 16.35 -1.10
C GLY A 82 5.75 15.62 -0.06
N ILE A 83 6.08 14.35 0.14
CA ILE A 83 5.42 13.48 1.10
C ILE A 83 5.40 14.09 2.52
N PRO A 84 6.55 14.55 3.08
CA PRO A 84 6.60 15.09 4.43
C PRO A 84 6.17 16.56 4.54
N GLN A 85 5.84 17.23 3.44
CA GLN A 85 5.48 18.66 3.42
C GLN A 85 6.52 19.57 4.13
N MET A 86 7.79 19.39 3.78
CA MET A 86 8.87 20.23 4.31
C MET A 86 9.01 21.52 3.51
N LYS A 87 9.34 22.62 4.19
CA LYS A 87 9.65 23.93 3.57
C LYS A 87 11.04 23.92 2.93
N ASN A 88 11.28 22.96 2.06
CA ASN A 88 12.55 22.81 1.35
C ASN A 88 12.29 22.52 -0.13
N LYS A 89 12.59 23.48 -0.99
CA LYS A 89 12.38 23.39 -2.45
C LYS A 89 13.13 22.23 -3.11
N LYS A 90 14.18 21.70 -2.49
CA LYS A 90 14.94 20.56 -3.02
C LYS A 90 14.08 19.29 -3.13
N LEU A 91 13.08 19.13 -2.25
CA LEU A 91 12.19 17.98 -2.29
C LEU A 91 11.43 17.86 -3.62
N LYS A 92 11.16 18.98 -4.29
CA LYS A 92 10.46 19.00 -5.58
C LYS A 92 11.13 18.12 -6.64
N ASN A 93 12.46 18.00 -6.58
CA ASN A 93 13.26 17.25 -7.55
C ASN A 93 13.78 15.91 -7.02
N MET A 94 13.32 15.48 -5.83
CA MET A 94 13.69 14.21 -5.23
C MET A 94 12.63 13.15 -5.53
N ASP A 95 13.07 11.90 -5.69
CA ASP A 95 12.18 10.75 -5.73
C ASP A 95 11.51 10.53 -4.36
N ALA A 96 10.41 9.76 -4.36
CA ALA A 96 9.61 9.53 -3.17
C ALA A 96 10.40 8.88 -2.00
N PHE A 97 11.30 7.95 -2.31
CA PHE A 97 12.09 7.25 -1.28
C PHE A 97 13.09 8.18 -0.61
N THR A 98 13.73 9.04 -1.38
CA THR A 98 14.61 10.10 -0.85
C THR A 98 13.84 11.11 -0.02
N GLN A 99 12.64 11.51 -0.44
CA GLN A 99 11.75 12.38 0.35
C GLN A 99 11.39 11.74 1.69
N ILE A 100 11.11 10.44 1.72
CA ILE A 100 10.82 9.68 2.95
C ILE A 100 12.01 9.72 3.91
N GLN A 101 13.23 9.47 3.42
CA GLN A 101 14.44 9.55 4.26
C GLN A 101 14.64 10.95 4.85
N TRP A 102 14.45 11.98 4.04
CA TRP A 102 14.57 13.37 4.51
C TRP A 102 13.48 13.72 5.52
N GLY A 103 12.25 13.29 5.28
CA GLY A 103 11.14 13.49 6.20
C GLY A 103 11.36 12.81 7.55
N LEU A 104 11.86 11.56 7.56
CA LEU A 104 12.17 10.86 8.80
C LEU A 104 13.30 11.54 9.58
N ARG A 105 14.32 12.05 8.90
CA ARG A 105 15.38 12.83 9.54
C ARG A 105 14.83 14.11 10.15
N TYR A 106 13.96 14.81 9.44
CA TYR A 106 13.30 16.02 9.93
C TYR A 106 12.44 15.74 11.17
N VAL A 107 11.63 14.66 11.16
CA VAL A 107 10.86 14.20 12.33
C VAL A 107 11.78 13.94 13.52
N LYS A 108 12.88 13.22 13.31
CA LYS A 108 13.84 12.91 14.36
C LYS A 108 14.46 14.16 14.97
N ASP A 109 14.87 15.10 14.13
CA ASP A 109 15.57 16.31 14.58
C ASP A 109 14.64 17.28 15.31
N ARG A 110 13.37 17.37 14.91
CA ARG A 110 12.39 18.30 15.46
C ARG A 110 11.57 17.73 16.61
N ASP A 111 11.05 16.53 16.45
CA ASP A 111 10.05 15.93 17.36
C ASP A 111 10.55 14.66 18.04
N GLN A 112 11.73 14.17 17.68
CA GLN A 112 12.37 12.93 18.16
C GLN A 112 11.69 11.66 17.65
N THR A 113 10.34 11.59 17.67
CA THR A 113 9.58 10.42 17.23
C THR A 113 8.39 10.80 16.34
N PRO A 114 7.94 9.90 15.45
CA PRO A 114 6.72 10.09 14.68
C PRO A 114 5.46 10.33 15.51
N CYS A 115 5.32 9.67 16.66
CA CYS A 115 4.16 9.89 17.53
C CYS A 115 4.16 11.26 18.19
N ASN A 116 5.33 11.80 18.55
CA ASN A 116 5.44 13.19 19.00
C ASN A 116 5.05 14.18 17.90
N ALA A 117 5.53 13.96 16.68
CA ALA A 117 5.17 14.77 15.51
C ALA A 117 3.66 14.74 15.24
N TRP A 118 3.04 13.56 15.33
CA TRP A 118 1.60 13.40 15.18
C TRP A 118 0.82 14.13 16.30
N ALA A 119 1.25 14.03 17.54
CA ALA A 119 0.66 14.75 18.68
C ALA A 119 0.74 16.27 18.48
N TYR A 120 1.86 16.78 17.98
CA TYR A 120 2.03 18.18 17.62
C TYR A 120 1.02 18.58 16.52
N TRP A 121 0.91 17.79 15.47
CA TRP A 121 -0.04 18.04 14.37
C TRP A 121 -1.50 18.08 14.86
N LEU A 122 -1.89 17.15 15.73
CA LEU A 122 -3.26 17.13 16.29
C LEU A 122 -3.59 18.42 17.03
N LYS A 123 -2.61 19.00 17.73
CA LYS A 123 -2.77 20.24 18.49
C LYS A 123 -2.79 21.48 17.59
N HIS A 124 -1.90 21.55 16.61
CA HIS A 124 -1.64 22.76 15.83
C HIS A 124 -2.22 22.74 14.42
N LYS A 125 -2.65 21.55 13.92
CA LYS A 125 -3.17 21.32 12.56
C LYS A 125 -2.19 21.68 11.43
N HIS A 126 -0.92 21.76 11.73
CA HIS A 126 0.20 21.92 10.79
C HIS A 126 1.45 21.27 11.36
N TYR A 127 2.41 21.05 10.47
CA TYR A 127 3.65 20.39 10.80
C TYR A 127 4.87 21.24 10.43
#